data_a4e99ce17f07e495dc2fb3d0b653811a
#
_entry.id   a4e99ce17f07e495dc2fb3d0b653811a
#
_cell.length_a   1.000
_cell.length_b   1.000
_cell.length_c   1.000
_cell.angle_alpha   90.00
_cell.angle_beta   90.00
_cell.angle_gamma   90.00
#
_symmetry.space_group_name_H-M   'P 1'
#
loop_
_entity.id
_entity.type
_entity.pdbx_description
1 polymer ?
#
loop_
_entity_poly.entity_id
_entity_poly.type
_entity_poly.pdbx_seq_one_letter_code
_entity_poly.pdbx_strand_id
1 'polypeptide(L)'
;MKNFSSVLIGNESLLIQCAERLLQGGDQIHAVVTRHPDIRAWAAERGLRVEAPGEGLADRLAGVSFDWLFSIANLSVIPQAVLDKARLGAINFHDGPLPRHAGLNAPVWAILAREKQHGVTWHMIAGGIDEGDILKQHLFDMAGSETALTLNTRCYEAAIESFAELLSDLHGPGPQRHPQDLSQRTYHRRLDRPDAGALIDLARTGEEIGALVRALDHGHYWNPLSCPKLRIGDRVLLVSAAVPESGHPAAAVGEVLESTMGGLVVGTGSLPVRFTGLSDLEGRPVCPTTVAQAGDRLPLLDAVTARAITQAMTSVADGEARWRSRLQSPEGIDLPLVAAASDQSRWRSTSLTGAKGLEGDELLAAVATWVARVSGKAVFDLAYQDKAVPDAQGCLSNWVPLQVSTSADMPFAEFARGLTPLLEHARRAPAFALDLVARDPQIKALTVPQVGLSLSGEAAGIAGTALTVRVAADGTLSLWYDESRLEEATAATLAQRLERVLETLGDPAARTTPIGRLPIMSATERDQVLYGWNSTRC
;
A
#
# COMPACT_ATOMS: atom_id res chain seq x y z
N MET A 1 -40.14 24.88 -7.83
CA MET A 1 -38.74 24.45 -7.81
C MET A 1 -38.38 23.94 -9.20
N LYS A 2 -37.23 24.27 -9.72
CA LYS A 2 -36.85 23.88 -11.09
C LYS A 2 -35.92 22.65 -10.96
N ASN A 3 -36.46 21.47 -11.24
CA ASN A 3 -35.68 20.24 -11.24
C ASN A 3 -34.58 20.30 -12.29
N PHE A 4 -33.49 19.63 -12.03
CA PHE A 4 -32.32 19.55 -12.90
C PHE A 4 -31.89 18.11 -13.14
N SER A 5 -30.98 17.94 -14.06
CA SER A 5 -30.38 16.64 -14.38
C SER A 5 -28.89 16.58 -13.97
N SER A 6 -28.43 15.41 -13.58
CA SER A 6 -27.08 15.24 -13.05
C SER A 6 -26.37 13.96 -13.48
N VAL A 7 -25.04 13.98 -13.38
CA VAL A 7 -24.15 12.82 -13.37
C VAL A 7 -23.39 12.83 -12.05
N LEU A 8 -23.31 11.67 -11.38
CA LEU A 8 -22.63 11.52 -10.11
C LEU A 8 -21.34 10.71 -10.28
N ILE A 9 -20.24 11.15 -9.66
CA ILE A 9 -18.95 10.45 -9.67
C ILE A 9 -18.47 10.26 -8.25
N GLY A 10 -18.15 9.02 -7.85
CA GLY A 10 -17.59 8.72 -6.53
C GLY A 10 -17.55 7.24 -6.21
N ASN A 11 -16.87 6.89 -5.11
CA ASN A 11 -16.64 5.50 -4.71
C ASN A 11 -16.95 5.20 -3.24
N GLU A 12 -17.64 6.11 -2.54
CA GLU A 12 -17.98 5.96 -1.12
C GLU A 12 -19.49 6.06 -0.90
N SER A 13 -19.97 5.52 0.21
CA SER A 13 -21.40 5.44 0.55
C SER A 13 -22.12 6.79 0.60
N LEU A 14 -21.40 7.89 0.84
CA LEU A 14 -21.94 9.25 0.81
C LEU A 14 -22.62 9.56 -0.54
N LEU A 15 -22.07 9.02 -1.65
CA LEU A 15 -22.69 9.20 -2.97
C LEU A 15 -24.12 8.66 -3.00
N ILE A 16 -24.36 7.50 -2.38
CA ILE A 16 -25.71 6.91 -2.31
C ILE A 16 -26.66 7.84 -1.56
N GLN A 17 -26.22 8.38 -0.41
CA GLN A 17 -27.05 9.28 0.40
C GLN A 17 -27.41 10.57 -0.35
N CYS A 18 -26.46 11.16 -1.06
CA CYS A 18 -26.68 12.34 -1.90
C CYS A 18 -27.60 12.02 -3.10
N ALA A 19 -27.41 10.87 -3.74
CA ALA A 19 -28.23 10.43 -4.85
C ALA A 19 -29.69 10.20 -4.45
N GLU A 20 -29.93 9.58 -3.29
CA GLU A 20 -31.29 9.39 -2.75
C GLU A 20 -31.98 10.72 -2.52
N ARG A 21 -31.27 11.74 -2.02
CA ARG A 21 -31.86 13.09 -1.84
C ARG A 21 -32.21 13.75 -3.16
N LEU A 22 -31.37 13.59 -4.20
CA LEU A 22 -31.69 14.08 -5.55
C LEU A 22 -32.96 13.42 -6.09
N LEU A 23 -33.06 12.10 -6.02
CA LEU A 23 -34.21 11.34 -6.49
C LEU A 23 -35.50 11.70 -5.74
N GLN A 24 -35.43 11.86 -4.40
CA GLN A 24 -36.53 12.30 -3.56
C GLN A 24 -37.00 13.73 -3.90
N GLY A 25 -36.05 14.60 -4.30
CA GLY A 25 -36.31 15.95 -4.79
C GLY A 25 -36.96 16.00 -6.19
N GLY A 26 -37.02 14.87 -6.89
CA GLY A 26 -37.53 14.76 -8.26
C GLY A 26 -36.49 15.12 -9.34
N ASP A 27 -35.22 15.25 -8.97
CA ASP A 27 -34.11 15.46 -9.91
C ASP A 27 -33.79 14.19 -10.70
N GLN A 28 -33.16 14.35 -11.88
CA GLN A 28 -32.81 13.24 -12.74
C GLN A 28 -31.34 12.89 -12.60
N ILE A 29 -31.03 11.62 -12.38
CA ILE A 29 -29.66 11.09 -12.42
C ILE A 29 -29.50 10.31 -13.73
N HIS A 30 -28.70 10.83 -14.66
CA HIS A 30 -28.47 10.21 -15.96
C HIS A 30 -27.42 9.11 -15.93
N ALA A 31 -26.43 9.22 -15.03
CA ALA A 31 -25.43 8.19 -14.83
C ALA A 31 -24.76 8.29 -13.46
N VAL A 32 -24.34 7.14 -12.94
CA VAL A 32 -23.48 7.00 -11.77
C VAL A 32 -22.15 6.43 -12.23
N VAL A 33 -21.07 7.15 -11.99
CA VAL A 33 -19.70 6.76 -12.38
C VAL A 33 -18.96 6.24 -11.16
N THR A 34 -18.75 4.92 -11.09
CA THR A 34 -18.16 4.29 -9.92
C THR A 34 -17.48 2.96 -10.25
N ARG A 35 -16.47 2.58 -9.44
CA ARG A 35 -15.90 1.22 -9.39
C ARG A 35 -16.42 0.41 -8.20
N HIS A 36 -17.03 1.07 -7.22
CA HIS A 36 -17.47 0.41 -5.98
C HIS A 36 -18.64 -0.56 -6.26
N PRO A 37 -18.52 -1.85 -5.86
CA PRO A 37 -19.52 -2.86 -6.19
C PRO A 37 -20.89 -2.55 -5.59
N ASP A 38 -20.97 -2.07 -4.35
CA ASP A 38 -22.26 -1.78 -3.68
C ASP A 38 -22.97 -0.58 -4.31
N ILE A 39 -22.23 0.46 -4.74
CA ILE A 39 -22.81 1.59 -5.46
C ILE A 39 -23.33 1.15 -6.83
N ARG A 40 -22.60 0.25 -7.50
CA ARG A 40 -23.04 -0.34 -8.77
C ARG A 40 -24.33 -1.14 -8.61
N ALA A 41 -24.42 -1.97 -7.57
CA ALA A 41 -25.60 -2.76 -7.25
C ALA A 41 -26.79 -1.85 -6.92
N TRP A 42 -26.60 -0.88 -6.03
CA TRP A 42 -27.60 0.12 -5.68
C TRP A 42 -28.14 0.88 -6.90
N ALA A 43 -27.27 1.34 -7.80
CA ALA A 43 -27.66 2.07 -8.99
C ALA A 43 -28.42 1.17 -10.00
N ALA A 44 -28.00 -0.09 -10.15
CA ALA A 44 -28.67 -1.07 -11.00
C ALA A 44 -30.09 -1.39 -10.52
N GLU A 45 -30.31 -1.56 -9.20
CA GLU A 45 -31.62 -1.77 -8.60
C GLU A 45 -32.61 -0.62 -8.90
N ARG A 46 -32.08 0.60 -9.10
CA ARG A 46 -32.88 1.79 -9.44
C ARG A 46 -32.98 2.06 -10.94
N GLY A 47 -32.44 1.16 -11.78
CA GLY A 47 -32.42 1.32 -13.24
C GLY A 47 -31.54 2.49 -13.71
N LEU A 48 -30.59 2.94 -12.89
CA LEU A 48 -29.68 4.01 -13.24
C LEU A 48 -28.53 3.46 -14.09
N ARG A 49 -28.10 4.24 -15.07
CA ARG A 49 -26.93 3.92 -15.90
C ARG A 49 -25.67 3.95 -15.03
N VAL A 50 -24.84 2.92 -15.13
CA VAL A 50 -23.58 2.80 -14.41
C VAL A 50 -22.40 2.79 -15.38
N GLU A 51 -21.41 3.66 -15.14
CA GLU A 51 -20.19 3.78 -15.91
C GLU A 51 -18.94 3.57 -15.02
N ALA A 52 -17.85 3.09 -15.64
CA ALA A 52 -16.57 3.03 -14.97
C ALA A 52 -15.82 4.37 -15.12
N PRO A 53 -15.14 4.88 -14.07
CA PRO A 53 -14.28 6.05 -14.22
C PRO A 53 -13.01 5.71 -15.02
N GLY A 54 -12.35 6.74 -15.58
CA GLY A 54 -11.08 6.63 -16.28
C GLY A 54 -11.18 6.91 -17.77
N GLU A 55 -10.24 6.36 -18.52
CA GLU A 55 -10.09 6.61 -19.96
C GLU A 55 -11.38 6.29 -20.75
N GLY A 56 -11.70 7.13 -21.74
CA GLY A 56 -12.91 6.99 -22.56
C GLY A 56 -14.23 7.35 -21.85
N LEU A 57 -14.23 7.86 -20.60
CA LEU A 57 -15.46 8.24 -19.92
C LEU A 57 -16.23 9.32 -20.66
N ALA A 58 -15.55 10.31 -21.27
CA ALA A 58 -16.19 11.36 -22.03
C ALA A 58 -16.97 10.80 -23.25
N ASP A 59 -16.44 9.76 -23.90
CA ASP A 59 -17.08 9.10 -25.04
C ASP A 59 -18.28 8.25 -24.59
N ARG A 60 -18.13 7.52 -23.48
CA ARG A 60 -19.24 6.76 -22.88
C ARG A 60 -20.38 7.67 -22.43
N LEU A 61 -20.11 8.91 -22.05
CA LEU A 61 -21.11 9.93 -21.76
C LEU A 61 -21.50 10.77 -23.00
N ALA A 62 -21.07 10.39 -24.20
CA ALA A 62 -21.52 11.04 -25.43
C ALA A 62 -23.05 10.93 -25.57
N GLY A 63 -23.70 12.04 -25.97
CA GLY A 63 -25.15 12.11 -26.09
C GLY A 63 -25.91 12.26 -24.75
N VAL A 64 -25.26 12.23 -23.60
CA VAL A 64 -25.87 12.55 -22.30
C VAL A 64 -25.73 14.05 -22.07
N SER A 65 -26.87 14.76 -22.02
CA SER A 65 -26.94 16.18 -21.66
C SER A 65 -27.45 16.29 -20.23
N PHE A 66 -26.69 16.97 -19.36
CA PHE A 66 -27.04 17.15 -17.95
C PHE A 66 -26.63 18.54 -17.45
N ASP A 67 -27.27 18.97 -16.37
CA ASP A 67 -27.06 20.30 -15.80
C ASP A 67 -25.82 20.32 -14.90
N TRP A 68 -25.75 19.40 -13.95
CA TRP A 68 -24.72 19.37 -12.93
C TRP A 68 -23.93 18.05 -12.92
N LEU A 69 -22.63 18.15 -12.72
CA LEU A 69 -21.81 17.02 -12.33
C LEU A 69 -21.50 17.13 -10.84
N PHE A 70 -21.79 16.08 -10.07
CA PHE A 70 -21.40 16.00 -8.66
C PHE A 70 -20.29 14.99 -8.48
N SER A 71 -19.15 15.47 -7.98
CA SER A 71 -18.01 14.66 -7.53
C SER A 71 -18.11 14.49 -6.02
N ILE A 72 -18.44 13.27 -5.55
CA ILE A 72 -18.77 13.00 -4.16
C ILE A 72 -17.84 11.91 -3.63
N ALA A 73 -16.96 12.26 -2.69
CA ALA A 73 -15.91 11.37 -2.16
C ALA A 73 -15.16 10.66 -3.31
N ASN A 74 -14.71 11.43 -4.27
CA ASN A 74 -13.96 10.99 -5.43
C ASN A 74 -12.50 11.45 -5.32
N LEU A 75 -11.57 10.49 -5.26
CA LEU A 75 -10.13 10.74 -5.10
C LEU A 75 -9.39 10.88 -6.44
N SER A 76 -10.11 10.87 -7.56
CA SER A 76 -9.51 10.89 -8.90
C SER A 76 -9.80 12.20 -9.60
N VAL A 77 -8.81 12.75 -10.30
CA VAL A 77 -9.00 13.93 -11.15
C VAL A 77 -9.95 13.57 -12.29
N ILE A 78 -10.97 14.41 -12.49
CA ILE A 78 -11.95 14.25 -13.56
C ILE A 78 -11.40 14.93 -14.82
N PRO A 79 -11.33 14.24 -15.98
CA PRO A 79 -10.86 14.83 -17.21
C PRO A 79 -11.70 16.05 -17.63
N GLN A 80 -11.07 17.09 -18.18
CA GLN A 80 -11.75 18.32 -18.62
C GLN A 80 -12.88 18.03 -19.59
N ALA A 81 -12.68 17.11 -20.53
CA ALA A 81 -13.71 16.70 -21.50
C ALA A 81 -14.99 16.11 -20.86
N VAL A 82 -14.91 15.63 -19.60
CA VAL A 82 -16.09 15.19 -18.82
C VAL A 82 -16.72 16.38 -18.13
N LEU A 83 -15.92 17.27 -17.55
CA LEU A 83 -16.40 18.50 -16.89
C LEU A 83 -17.17 19.41 -17.87
N ASP A 84 -16.68 19.55 -19.08
CA ASP A 84 -17.29 20.38 -20.15
C ASP A 84 -18.68 19.91 -20.61
N LYS A 85 -19.10 18.69 -20.21
CA LYS A 85 -20.45 18.19 -20.52
C LYS A 85 -21.53 18.72 -19.60
N ALA A 86 -21.15 19.22 -18.42
CA ALA A 86 -22.10 19.78 -17.46
C ALA A 86 -22.48 21.22 -17.88
N ARG A 87 -23.75 21.46 -18.15
CA ARG A 87 -24.24 22.76 -18.69
C ARG A 87 -24.12 23.91 -17.68
N LEU A 88 -24.32 23.63 -16.39
CA LEU A 88 -24.28 24.62 -15.32
C LEU A 88 -22.96 24.56 -14.53
N GLY A 89 -22.27 23.42 -14.56
CA GLY A 89 -20.97 23.23 -13.96
C GLY A 89 -20.81 21.92 -13.19
N ALA A 90 -19.66 21.80 -12.53
CA ALA A 90 -19.31 20.65 -11.73
C ALA A 90 -19.04 21.07 -10.28
N ILE A 91 -19.59 20.32 -9.33
CA ILE A 91 -19.51 20.55 -7.89
C ILE A 91 -18.77 19.39 -7.24
N ASN A 92 -17.78 19.69 -6.40
CA ASN A 92 -17.06 18.72 -5.61
C ASN A 92 -17.42 18.81 -4.13
N PHE A 93 -17.54 17.65 -3.50
CA PHE A 93 -17.51 17.50 -2.05
C PHE A 93 -16.06 17.36 -1.59
N HIS A 94 -15.66 18.18 -0.62
CA HIS A 94 -14.36 18.10 0.06
C HIS A 94 -14.58 17.97 1.57
N ASP A 95 -13.89 17.02 2.19
CA ASP A 95 -13.95 16.69 3.62
C ASP A 95 -13.06 17.60 4.50
N GLY A 96 -12.91 18.85 4.09
CA GLY A 96 -12.13 19.87 4.78
C GLY A 96 -12.74 21.28 4.65
N PRO A 97 -12.38 22.19 5.59
CA PRO A 97 -12.84 23.58 5.57
C PRO A 97 -11.96 24.43 4.65
N LEU A 98 -12.20 24.37 3.33
CA LEU A 98 -11.44 25.14 2.34
C LEU A 98 -11.40 26.64 2.69
N PRO A 99 -10.26 27.31 2.39
CA PRO A 99 -9.09 26.85 1.65
C PRO A 99 -8.07 26.03 2.46
N ARG A 100 -8.30 25.83 3.77
CA ARG A 100 -7.42 24.98 4.58
C ARG A 100 -7.69 23.50 4.31
N HIS A 101 -6.62 22.68 4.42
CA HIS A 101 -6.63 21.24 4.23
C HIS A 101 -7.15 20.80 2.85
N ALA A 102 -6.86 21.58 1.78
CA ALA A 102 -7.08 21.13 0.41
C ALA A 102 -6.29 19.85 0.10
N GLY A 103 -6.73 19.04 -0.85
CA GLY A 103 -6.10 17.80 -1.26
C GLY A 103 -6.70 16.58 -0.57
N LEU A 104 -5.88 15.66 -0.05
CA LEU A 104 -6.34 14.37 0.45
C LEU A 104 -6.17 14.22 1.96
N ASN A 105 -7.06 13.42 2.58
CA ASN A 105 -7.02 13.07 4.01
C ASN A 105 -7.13 14.28 4.95
N ALA A 106 -7.92 15.28 4.60
CA ALA A 106 -8.08 16.52 5.37
C ALA A 106 -8.36 16.28 6.87
N PRO A 107 -9.22 15.33 7.28
CA PRO A 107 -9.45 15.01 8.69
C PRO A 107 -8.19 14.58 9.45
N VAL A 108 -7.32 13.77 8.82
CA VAL A 108 -6.08 13.32 9.44
C VAL A 108 -5.14 14.50 9.72
N TRP A 109 -4.96 15.36 8.73
CA TRP A 109 -4.09 16.52 8.84
C TRP A 109 -4.61 17.55 9.85
N ALA A 110 -5.95 17.69 9.95
CA ALA A 110 -6.58 18.56 10.96
C ALA A 110 -6.31 18.07 12.39
N ILE A 111 -6.38 16.75 12.64
CA ILE A 111 -6.05 16.17 13.95
C ILE A 111 -4.56 16.33 14.25
N LEU A 112 -3.68 16.08 13.28
CA LEU A 112 -2.23 16.28 13.43
C LEU A 112 -1.89 17.74 13.75
N ALA A 113 -2.58 18.70 13.13
CA ALA A 113 -2.46 20.13 13.40
C ALA A 113 -3.11 20.54 14.73
N ARG A 114 -3.84 19.63 15.40
CA ARG A 114 -4.60 19.88 16.63
C ARG A 114 -5.58 21.04 16.48
N GLU A 115 -6.24 21.10 15.32
CA GLU A 115 -7.26 22.09 15.02
C GLU A 115 -8.40 22.00 16.06
N LYS A 116 -9.02 23.14 16.34
CA LYS A 116 -10.18 23.21 17.25
C LYS A 116 -11.49 23.10 16.50
N GLN A 117 -11.47 23.38 15.21
CA GLN A 117 -12.63 23.39 14.33
C GLN A 117 -12.28 22.69 13.02
N HIS A 118 -13.21 21.93 12.50
CA HIS A 118 -13.15 21.30 11.18
C HIS A 118 -14.45 21.59 10.42
N GLY A 119 -14.60 21.00 9.23
CA GLY A 119 -15.81 21.16 8.45
C GLY A 119 -15.70 20.52 7.09
N VAL A 120 -16.75 20.66 6.31
CA VAL A 120 -16.84 20.16 4.94
C VAL A 120 -17.21 21.28 3.99
N THR A 121 -16.84 21.14 2.72
CA THR A 121 -17.03 22.16 1.71
C THR A 121 -17.56 21.57 0.42
N TRP A 122 -18.65 22.14 -0.10
CA TRP A 122 -19.11 21.97 -1.47
C TRP A 122 -18.62 23.14 -2.29
N HIS A 123 -17.87 22.89 -3.34
CA HIS A 123 -17.25 23.95 -4.16
C HIS A 123 -17.33 23.62 -5.65
N MET A 124 -17.21 24.64 -6.49
CA MET A 124 -17.11 24.44 -7.94
C MET A 124 -15.80 23.74 -8.28
N ILE A 125 -15.83 22.83 -9.26
CA ILE A 125 -14.61 22.31 -9.85
C ILE A 125 -14.13 23.32 -10.89
N ALA A 126 -13.12 24.12 -10.54
CA ALA A 126 -12.51 25.12 -11.40
C ALA A 126 -11.09 25.42 -10.92
N GLY A 127 -10.18 25.78 -11.84
CA GLY A 127 -8.79 26.06 -11.51
C GLY A 127 -7.99 24.81 -11.13
N GLY A 128 -7.20 24.91 -10.07
CA GLY A 128 -6.45 23.79 -9.50
C GLY A 128 -7.28 22.90 -8.58
N ILE A 129 -6.60 21.97 -7.90
CA ILE A 129 -7.25 21.04 -6.97
C ILE A 129 -7.84 21.83 -5.79
N ASP A 130 -9.15 21.71 -5.57
CA ASP A 130 -9.94 22.32 -4.49
C ASP A 130 -9.83 23.86 -4.42
N GLU A 131 -9.64 24.54 -5.56
CA GLU A 131 -9.47 26.01 -5.64
C GLU A 131 -10.73 26.77 -6.10
N GLY A 132 -11.75 26.06 -6.54
CA GLY A 132 -12.98 26.70 -7.04
C GLY A 132 -13.80 27.36 -5.95
N ASP A 133 -14.72 28.24 -6.37
CA ASP A 133 -15.59 29.00 -5.46
C ASP A 133 -16.39 28.08 -4.53
N ILE A 134 -16.41 28.44 -3.24
CA ILE A 134 -17.23 27.75 -2.23
C ILE A 134 -18.71 28.07 -2.49
N LEU A 135 -19.53 27.02 -2.53
CA LEU A 135 -20.99 27.10 -2.65
C LEU A 135 -21.69 26.92 -1.30
N LYS A 136 -21.18 25.98 -0.51
CA LYS A 136 -21.66 25.70 0.84
C LYS A 136 -20.52 25.18 1.69
N GLN A 137 -20.43 25.65 2.92
CA GLN A 137 -19.47 25.16 3.90
C GLN A 137 -20.17 24.95 5.24
N HIS A 138 -19.93 23.81 5.89
CA HIS A 138 -20.46 23.52 7.21
C HIS A 138 -19.29 23.29 8.17
N LEU A 139 -19.12 24.17 9.15
CA LEU A 139 -18.08 24.12 10.15
C LEU A 139 -18.62 23.55 11.47
N PHE A 140 -17.79 22.81 12.19
CA PHE A 140 -18.12 22.25 13.50
C PHE A 140 -16.88 22.15 14.41
N ASP A 141 -17.08 22.23 15.72
CA ASP A 141 -16.02 22.12 16.70
C ASP A 141 -15.50 20.68 16.79
N MET A 142 -14.19 20.50 16.92
CA MET A 142 -13.56 19.20 17.10
C MET A 142 -13.43 18.85 18.58
N ALA A 143 -13.79 17.62 18.93
CA ALA A 143 -13.46 17.07 20.24
C ALA A 143 -11.97 16.70 20.31
N GLY A 144 -11.33 16.89 21.48
CA GLY A 144 -9.92 16.52 21.67
C GLY A 144 -9.64 15.00 21.57
N SER A 145 -10.68 14.18 21.56
CA SER A 145 -10.63 12.71 21.41
C SER A 145 -10.89 12.20 19.99
N GLU A 146 -11.11 13.09 19.02
CA GLU A 146 -11.36 12.65 17.63
C GLU A 146 -10.24 11.76 17.10
N THR A 147 -10.64 10.68 16.42
CA THR A 147 -9.79 9.85 15.58
C THR A 147 -10.07 10.15 14.10
N ALA A 148 -9.22 9.65 13.19
CA ALA A 148 -9.51 9.77 11.76
C ALA A 148 -10.90 9.18 11.43
N LEU A 149 -11.24 8.03 12.02
CA LEU A 149 -12.54 7.39 11.83
C LEU A 149 -13.70 8.28 12.29
N THR A 150 -13.65 8.78 13.54
CA THR A 150 -14.77 9.56 14.10
C THR A 150 -14.94 10.89 13.38
N LEU A 151 -13.83 11.56 13.03
CA LEU A 151 -13.88 12.82 12.31
C LEU A 151 -14.40 12.64 10.86
N ASN A 152 -13.99 11.58 10.15
CA ASN A 152 -14.56 11.23 8.85
C ASN A 152 -16.07 10.97 8.93
N THR A 153 -16.54 10.28 9.98
CA THR A 153 -17.97 10.03 10.21
C THR A 153 -18.71 11.36 10.35
N ARG A 154 -18.20 12.29 11.16
CA ARG A 154 -18.78 13.63 11.32
C ARG A 154 -18.75 14.44 10.03
N CYS A 155 -17.70 14.31 9.21
CA CYS A 155 -17.67 14.93 7.88
C CYS A 155 -18.80 14.40 6.99
N TYR A 156 -19.11 13.10 7.06
CA TYR A 156 -20.23 12.53 6.29
C TYR A 156 -21.60 13.02 6.79
N GLU A 157 -21.80 13.11 8.09
CA GLU A 157 -23.02 13.71 8.67
C GLU A 157 -23.20 15.16 8.19
N ALA A 158 -22.16 15.99 8.35
CA ALA A 158 -22.15 17.38 7.90
C ALA A 158 -22.34 17.52 6.37
N ALA A 159 -21.79 16.56 5.59
CA ALA A 159 -21.99 16.52 4.15
C ALA A 159 -23.45 16.28 3.77
N ILE A 160 -24.13 15.33 4.43
CA ILE A 160 -25.53 14.99 4.17
C ILE A 160 -26.44 16.18 4.51
N GLU A 161 -26.16 16.87 5.62
CA GLU A 161 -26.92 18.07 6.04
C GLU A 161 -26.71 19.23 5.07
N SER A 162 -25.45 19.60 4.81
CA SER A 162 -25.10 20.71 3.93
C SER A 162 -25.46 20.45 2.46
N PHE A 163 -25.54 19.19 2.02
CA PHE A 163 -26.02 18.84 0.69
C PHE A 163 -27.51 19.18 0.51
N ALA A 164 -28.35 18.95 1.54
CA ALA A 164 -29.73 19.31 1.49
C ALA A 164 -29.94 20.84 1.35
N GLU A 165 -29.12 21.63 2.05
CA GLU A 165 -29.12 23.09 1.90
C GLU A 165 -28.66 23.51 0.50
N LEU A 166 -27.57 22.90 -0.01
CA LEU A 166 -27.07 23.14 -1.36
C LEU A 166 -28.13 22.84 -2.42
N LEU A 167 -28.89 21.74 -2.29
CA LEU A 167 -29.99 21.40 -3.20
C LEU A 167 -31.08 22.45 -3.17
N SER A 168 -31.44 22.97 -1.99
CA SER A 168 -32.41 24.07 -1.85
C SER A 168 -31.94 25.32 -2.62
N ASP A 169 -30.65 25.67 -2.52
CA ASP A 169 -30.08 26.78 -3.25
C ASP A 169 -30.09 26.54 -4.78
N LEU A 170 -29.74 25.31 -5.21
CA LEU A 170 -29.71 24.92 -6.64
C LEU A 170 -31.14 24.93 -7.28
N HIS A 171 -32.15 24.57 -6.52
CA HIS A 171 -33.55 24.63 -6.97
C HIS A 171 -34.16 26.05 -6.94
N GLY A 172 -33.48 26.96 -6.23
CA GLY A 172 -33.86 28.37 -6.08
C GLY A 172 -33.16 29.29 -7.08
N PRO A 173 -32.67 30.46 -6.62
CA PRO A 173 -31.95 31.43 -7.45
C PRO A 173 -30.53 31.00 -7.83
N GLY A 174 -30.07 29.88 -7.29
CA GLY A 174 -28.69 29.39 -7.38
C GLY A 174 -27.87 29.71 -6.13
N PRO A 175 -26.86 28.90 -5.81
CA PRO A 175 -26.00 29.16 -4.66
C PRO A 175 -25.13 30.40 -4.87
N GLN A 176 -24.90 31.14 -3.80
CA GLN A 176 -23.87 32.18 -3.80
C GLN A 176 -22.49 31.53 -3.97
N ARG A 177 -21.67 32.17 -4.77
CA ARG A 177 -20.28 31.74 -5.00
C ARG A 177 -19.35 32.62 -4.20
N HIS A 178 -18.54 31.99 -3.34
CA HIS A 178 -17.59 32.68 -2.50
C HIS A 178 -16.16 32.31 -2.96
N PRO A 179 -15.41 33.23 -3.59
CA PRO A 179 -14.03 32.99 -3.95
C PRO A 179 -13.19 32.63 -2.72
N GLN A 180 -12.27 31.69 -2.87
CA GLN A 180 -11.38 31.29 -1.78
C GLN A 180 -10.22 32.26 -1.62
N ASP A 181 -9.87 32.59 -0.38
CA ASP A 181 -8.59 33.26 -0.07
C ASP A 181 -7.44 32.23 -0.09
N LEU A 182 -6.84 32.04 -1.26
CA LEU A 182 -5.77 31.07 -1.44
C LEU A 182 -4.50 31.39 -0.64
N SER A 183 -4.38 32.57 -0.01
CA SER A 183 -3.28 32.87 0.92
C SER A 183 -3.36 32.06 2.22
N GLN A 184 -4.57 31.57 2.55
CA GLN A 184 -4.83 30.70 3.72
C GLN A 184 -4.76 29.20 3.38
N ARG A 185 -4.45 28.86 2.13
CA ARG A 185 -4.49 27.50 1.65
C ARG A 185 -3.38 26.66 2.24
N THR A 186 -3.73 25.52 2.84
CA THR A 186 -2.81 24.40 3.08
C THR A 186 -3.18 23.26 2.13
N TYR A 187 -2.18 22.54 1.64
CA TYR A 187 -2.39 21.52 0.61
C TYR A 187 -1.66 20.23 0.92
N HIS A 188 -2.40 19.12 0.94
CA HIS A 188 -1.89 17.77 1.23
C HIS A 188 -1.96 16.90 -0.02
N ARG A 189 -0.78 16.52 -0.51
CA ARG A 189 -0.62 15.75 -1.75
C ARG A 189 -0.86 14.27 -1.49
N ARG A 190 -1.16 13.53 -2.54
CA ARG A 190 -1.36 12.07 -2.50
C ARG A 190 -0.18 11.29 -1.89
N LEU A 191 1.04 11.75 -2.11
CA LEU A 191 2.26 11.09 -1.64
C LEU A 191 2.77 11.63 -0.30
N ASP A 192 2.13 12.65 0.26
CA ASP A 192 2.52 13.16 1.57
C ASP A 192 2.31 12.08 2.65
N ARG A 193 3.26 11.99 3.53
CA ARG A 193 3.25 11.06 4.68
C ARG A 193 3.52 11.84 5.96
N PRO A 194 3.03 11.39 7.11
CA PRO A 194 3.41 11.95 8.39
C PRO A 194 4.93 11.96 8.58
N ASP A 195 5.42 12.94 9.31
CA ASP A 195 6.84 13.09 9.62
C ASP A 195 7.42 11.76 10.14
N ALA A 196 8.64 11.44 9.72
CA ALA A 196 9.33 10.19 10.04
C ALA A 196 8.51 8.92 9.79
N GLY A 197 7.54 8.93 8.83
CA GLY A 197 6.66 7.80 8.58
C GLY A 197 5.81 7.42 9.79
N ALA A 198 5.44 8.40 10.63
CA ALA A 198 4.73 8.24 11.90
C ALA A 198 5.53 7.50 12.99
N LEU A 199 6.87 7.47 12.91
CA LEU A 199 7.70 7.08 14.05
C LEU A 199 7.61 8.16 15.13
N ILE A 200 7.22 7.76 16.35
CA ILE A 200 6.97 8.67 17.45
C ILE A 200 8.26 9.32 17.92
N ASP A 201 8.28 10.66 17.90
CA ASP A 201 9.32 11.47 18.50
C ASP A 201 8.95 11.71 19.98
N LEU A 202 9.62 11.03 20.89
CA LEU A 202 9.38 11.14 22.33
C LEU A 202 9.75 12.53 22.90
N ALA A 203 10.49 13.36 22.16
CA ALA A 203 10.77 14.75 22.56
C ALA A 203 9.56 15.69 22.36
N ARG A 204 8.53 15.25 21.65
CA ARG A 204 7.26 15.97 21.51
C ARG A 204 6.44 15.91 22.80
N THR A 205 5.43 16.78 22.90
CA THR A 205 4.48 16.75 24.01
C THR A 205 3.58 15.51 23.94
N GLY A 206 3.07 15.06 25.08
CA GLY A 206 2.13 13.95 25.16
C GLY A 206 0.87 14.18 24.31
N GLU A 207 0.40 15.43 24.22
CA GLU A 207 -0.76 15.81 23.40
C GLU A 207 -0.45 15.68 21.89
N GLU A 208 0.76 16.05 21.45
CA GLU A 208 1.19 15.88 20.05
C GLU A 208 1.32 14.40 19.69
N ILE A 209 1.88 13.60 20.60
CA ILE A 209 1.99 12.15 20.43
C ILE A 209 0.61 11.51 20.38
N GLY A 210 -0.28 11.88 21.31
CA GLY A 210 -1.66 11.41 21.31
C GLY A 210 -2.43 11.80 20.04
N ALA A 211 -2.22 13.03 19.54
CA ALA A 211 -2.81 13.48 18.30
C ALA A 211 -2.30 12.67 17.08
N LEU A 212 -1.00 12.35 17.02
CA LEU A 212 -0.44 11.50 15.95
C LEU A 212 -1.11 10.13 15.94
N VAL A 213 -1.28 9.50 17.11
CA VAL A 213 -1.88 8.16 17.19
C VAL A 213 -3.35 8.21 16.79
N ARG A 214 -4.12 9.18 17.27
CA ARG A 214 -5.54 9.34 16.89
C ARG A 214 -5.72 9.71 15.41
N ALA A 215 -4.87 10.56 14.87
CA ALA A 215 -4.94 10.96 13.46
C ALA A 215 -4.77 9.80 12.49
N LEU A 216 -4.11 8.73 12.91
CA LEU A 216 -3.85 7.54 12.09
C LEU A 216 -4.74 6.34 12.47
N ASP A 217 -5.70 6.53 13.38
CA ASP A 217 -6.70 5.53 13.74
C ASP A 217 -7.90 5.62 12.78
N HIS A 218 -7.90 4.73 11.81
CA HIS A 218 -9.00 4.54 10.85
C HIS A 218 -9.94 3.39 11.25
N GLY A 219 -9.82 2.85 12.47
CA GLY A 219 -10.56 1.68 12.91
C GLY A 219 -10.25 0.46 12.03
N HIS A 220 -11.29 -0.15 11.47
CA HIS A 220 -11.15 -1.31 10.58
C HIS A 220 -11.16 -0.94 9.08
N TYR A 221 -11.00 0.33 8.74
CA TYR A 221 -10.91 0.77 7.35
C TYR A 221 -9.46 0.91 6.90
N TRP A 222 -9.29 0.92 5.58
CA TRP A 222 -7.99 1.18 4.96
C TRP A 222 -7.39 2.50 5.43
N ASN A 223 -6.16 2.45 5.97
CA ASN A 223 -5.38 3.64 6.32
C ASN A 223 -4.40 3.98 5.18
N PRO A 224 -4.60 5.09 4.46
CA PRO A 224 -3.79 5.43 3.29
C PRO A 224 -2.42 6.03 3.63
N LEU A 225 -2.14 6.35 4.88
CA LEU A 225 -0.97 7.13 5.25
C LEU A 225 0.13 6.31 5.94
N SER A 226 -0.10 5.86 7.17
CA SER A 226 0.87 5.12 7.99
C SER A 226 0.22 4.62 9.28
N CYS A 227 0.83 3.66 9.99
CA CYS A 227 0.53 3.40 11.38
C CYS A 227 1.49 4.14 12.30
N PRO A 228 1.05 4.57 13.52
CA PRO A 228 1.95 5.12 14.54
C PRO A 228 2.94 4.05 15.00
N LYS A 229 4.21 4.43 15.11
CA LYS A 229 5.31 3.51 15.43
C LYS A 229 6.11 3.99 16.64
N LEU A 230 6.48 3.07 17.51
CA LEU A 230 7.39 3.31 18.63
C LEU A 230 8.65 2.46 18.46
N ARG A 231 9.81 3.09 18.56
CA ARG A 231 11.09 2.37 18.53
C ARG A 231 11.48 1.94 19.94
N ILE A 232 11.73 0.63 20.12
CA ILE A 232 12.15 0.03 21.38
C ILE A 232 13.41 -0.81 21.09
N GLY A 233 14.58 -0.30 21.49
CA GLY A 233 15.87 -0.87 21.10
C GLY A 233 16.03 -0.85 19.58
N ASP A 234 16.26 -2.01 18.98
CA ASP A 234 16.37 -2.19 17.52
C ASP A 234 15.03 -2.56 16.84
N ARG A 235 13.95 -2.68 17.63
CA ARG A 235 12.62 -3.04 17.12
C ARG A 235 11.77 -1.81 16.90
N VAL A 236 10.97 -1.84 15.84
CA VAL A 236 9.88 -0.88 15.57
C VAL A 236 8.56 -1.61 15.78
N LEU A 237 7.73 -1.07 16.67
CA LEU A 237 6.42 -1.63 16.99
C LEU A 237 5.32 -0.62 16.64
N LEU A 238 4.17 -1.11 16.23
CA LEU A 238 2.96 -0.30 16.06
C LEU A 238 2.32 -0.04 17.42
N VAL A 239 1.61 1.09 17.52
CA VAL A 239 0.91 1.54 18.73
C VAL A 239 -0.55 1.84 18.37
N SER A 240 -1.49 1.27 19.14
CA SER A 240 -2.92 1.53 18.92
C SER A 240 -3.46 2.73 19.70
N ALA A 241 -2.89 3.03 20.88
CA ALA A 241 -3.29 4.21 21.63
C ALA A 241 -2.10 4.83 22.40
N ALA A 242 -2.14 6.16 22.55
CA ALA A 242 -1.18 6.94 23.31
C ALA A 242 -1.94 7.99 24.12
N VAL A 243 -1.88 7.88 25.46
CA VAL A 243 -2.64 8.74 26.37
C VAL A 243 -1.66 9.41 27.34
N PRO A 244 -1.62 10.76 27.42
CA PRO A 244 -0.85 11.46 28.44
C PRO A 244 -1.38 11.13 29.83
N GLU A 245 -0.48 10.85 30.77
CA GLU A 245 -0.84 10.52 32.15
C GLU A 245 -0.24 11.53 33.14
N SER A 246 -1.12 12.03 34.03
CA SER A 246 -0.70 12.78 35.21
C SER A 246 -0.48 11.83 36.39
N GLY A 247 0.40 12.23 37.34
CA GLY A 247 0.61 11.46 38.56
C GLY A 247 1.92 10.67 38.61
N HIS A 248 2.66 10.62 37.51
CA HIS A 248 4.03 10.10 37.50
C HIS A 248 5.04 11.17 37.91
N PRO A 249 6.18 10.79 38.56
CA PRO A 249 7.27 11.71 38.82
C PRO A 249 7.83 12.28 37.50
N ALA A 250 8.56 13.39 37.58
CA ALA A 250 9.28 13.93 36.46
C ALA A 250 10.25 12.88 35.90
N ALA A 251 10.13 12.59 34.62
CA ALA A 251 10.90 11.56 33.94
C ALA A 251 11.77 12.18 32.83
N ALA A 252 12.90 11.57 32.56
CA ALA A 252 13.68 11.94 31.39
C ALA A 252 12.95 11.46 30.10
N VAL A 253 13.12 12.20 29.01
CA VAL A 253 12.56 11.81 27.71
C VAL A 253 13.10 10.44 27.32
N GLY A 254 12.20 9.53 26.94
CA GLY A 254 12.52 8.15 26.58
C GLY A 254 12.68 7.18 27.76
N GLU A 255 12.59 7.64 29.01
CA GLU A 255 12.64 6.76 30.18
C GLU A 255 11.35 5.97 30.33
N VAL A 256 11.45 4.65 30.45
CA VAL A 256 10.33 3.75 30.71
C VAL A 256 10.04 3.78 32.21
N LEU A 257 8.90 4.33 32.58
CA LEU A 257 8.46 4.43 34.00
C LEU A 257 7.72 3.18 34.46
N GLU A 258 6.96 2.58 33.54
CA GLU A 258 6.15 1.40 33.81
C GLU A 258 6.13 0.49 32.59
N SER A 259 6.24 -0.81 32.80
CA SER A 259 6.03 -1.85 31.79
C SER A 259 5.16 -2.94 32.39
N THR A 260 3.94 -3.06 31.88
CA THR A 260 2.93 -4.02 32.34
C THR A 260 2.23 -4.66 31.14
N MET A 261 1.38 -5.65 31.41
CA MET A 261 0.49 -6.20 30.38
C MET A 261 -0.46 -5.13 29.79
N GLY A 262 -0.74 -4.07 30.54
CA GLY A 262 -1.60 -2.95 30.13
C GLY A 262 -0.91 -1.91 29.22
N GLY A 263 0.42 -1.96 29.07
CA GLY A 263 1.17 -1.03 28.22
C GLY A 263 2.48 -0.57 28.82
N LEU A 264 3.12 0.39 28.12
CA LEU A 264 4.33 1.09 28.55
C LEU A 264 4.00 2.54 28.91
N VAL A 265 4.51 3.03 30.04
CA VAL A 265 4.50 4.45 30.35
C VAL A 265 5.91 4.99 30.13
N VAL A 266 6.03 6.00 29.26
CA VAL A 266 7.31 6.53 28.81
C VAL A 266 7.35 8.05 28.99
N GLY A 267 8.46 8.57 29.51
CA GLY A 267 8.73 10.00 29.61
C GLY A 267 8.81 10.68 28.25
N THR A 268 8.15 11.84 28.10
CA THR A 268 8.11 12.62 26.86
C THR A 268 8.54 14.07 27.11
N GLY A 269 8.44 14.92 26.10
CA GLY A 269 8.72 16.35 26.20
C GLY A 269 7.78 17.13 27.15
N SER A 270 6.73 16.49 27.65
CA SER A 270 5.82 17.06 28.66
C SER A 270 5.39 15.99 29.68
N LEU A 271 4.10 15.64 29.75
CA LEU A 271 3.60 14.55 30.59
C LEU A 271 4.03 13.19 30.02
N PRO A 272 4.36 12.20 30.87
CA PRO A 272 4.53 10.82 30.41
C PRO A 272 3.32 10.31 29.64
N VAL A 273 3.56 9.41 28.69
CA VAL A 273 2.52 8.85 27.84
C VAL A 273 2.42 7.35 28.05
N ARG A 274 1.21 6.86 28.28
CA ARG A 274 0.89 5.42 28.22
C ARG A 274 0.63 5.00 26.80
N PHE A 275 1.46 4.08 26.30
CA PHE A 275 1.32 3.41 25.02
C PHE A 275 0.68 2.04 25.21
N THR A 276 -0.39 1.75 24.47
CA THR A 276 -1.11 0.48 24.56
C THR A 276 -1.35 -0.13 23.17
N GLY A 277 -1.70 -1.42 23.12
CA GLY A 277 -1.96 -2.13 21.88
C GLY A 277 -0.71 -2.24 21.03
N LEU A 278 0.43 -2.65 21.63
CA LEU A 278 1.67 -2.86 20.88
C LEU A 278 1.55 -4.08 19.98
N SER A 279 1.99 -3.93 18.73
CA SER A 279 2.08 -5.03 17.78
C SER A 279 3.35 -4.89 16.92
N ASP A 280 3.76 -5.96 16.26
CA ASP A 280 4.79 -5.86 15.23
C ASP A 280 4.23 -5.15 13.98
N LEU A 281 5.09 -4.93 12.98
CA LEU A 281 4.69 -4.21 11.75
C LEU A 281 3.65 -4.97 10.91
N GLU A 282 3.44 -6.26 11.17
CA GLU A 282 2.41 -7.07 10.55
C GLU A 282 1.09 -7.09 11.35
N GLY A 283 1.04 -6.38 12.47
CA GLY A 283 -0.15 -6.29 13.33
C GLY A 283 -0.28 -7.43 14.37
N ARG A 284 0.72 -8.31 14.52
CA ARG A 284 0.69 -9.37 15.55
C ARG A 284 0.97 -8.77 16.93
N PRO A 285 0.13 -9.04 17.96
CA PRO A 285 0.30 -8.47 19.29
C PRO A 285 1.67 -8.77 19.90
N VAL A 286 2.25 -7.77 20.56
CA VAL A 286 3.51 -7.88 21.29
C VAL A 286 3.27 -7.52 22.76
N CYS A 287 3.67 -8.40 23.67
CA CYS A 287 3.57 -8.13 25.10
C CYS A 287 4.59 -7.04 25.51
N PRO A 288 4.16 -5.92 26.12
CA PRO A 288 5.05 -4.82 26.49
C PRO A 288 6.22 -5.28 27.38
N THR A 289 5.97 -6.17 28.35
CA THR A 289 6.98 -6.64 29.30
C THR A 289 8.07 -7.52 28.67
N THR A 290 7.90 -7.96 27.42
CA THR A 290 8.93 -8.73 26.69
C THR A 290 9.88 -7.85 25.91
N VAL A 291 9.58 -6.56 25.78
CA VAL A 291 10.34 -5.63 24.92
C VAL A 291 10.98 -4.47 25.67
N ALA A 292 10.46 -4.11 26.83
CA ALA A 292 11.04 -3.08 27.69
C ALA A 292 10.69 -3.31 29.18
N GLN A 293 11.52 -2.79 30.08
CA GLN A 293 11.31 -2.81 31.53
C GLN A 293 11.39 -1.40 32.11
N ALA A 294 10.82 -1.20 33.31
CA ALA A 294 10.96 0.07 34.03
C ALA A 294 12.44 0.38 34.26
N GLY A 295 12.85 1.61 33.99
CA GLY A 295 14.23 2.06 34.03
C GLY A 295 14.98 1.99 32.68
N ASP A 296 14.45 1.28 31.67
CA ASP A 296 15.03 1.28 30.33
C ASP A 296 14.93 2.68 29.69
N ARG A 297 15.81 2.94 28.71
CA ARG A 297 15.77 4.14 27.90
C ARG A 297 15.51 3.80 26.44
N LEU A 298 14.42 4.31 25.90
CA LEU A 298 14.08 4.18 24.49
C LEU A 298 14.93 5.13 23.65
N PRO A 299 15.30 4.73 22.43
CA PRO A 299 16.05 5.57 21.50
C PRO A 299 15.27 6.84 21.13
N LEU A 300 15.94 7.98 21.14
CA LEU A 300 15.36 9.24 20.69
C LEU A 300 15.54 9.39 19.17
N LEU A 301 14.56 10.02 18.54
CA LEU A 301 14.57 10.30 17.11
C LEU A 301 15.29 11.65 16.88
N ASP A 302 16.43 11.62 16.21
CA ASP A 302 17.11 12.85 15.79
C ASP A 302 16.54 13.39 14.48
N ALA A 303 16.73 14.69 14.24
CA ALA A 303 16.15 15.38 13.09
C ALA A 303 16.72 14.93 11.72
N VAL A 304 17.92 14.37 11.67
CA VAL A 304 18.52 13.86 10.42
C VAL A 304 17.85 12.55 10.05
N THR A 305 17.77 11.63 11.01
CA THR A 305 17.09 10.34 10.87
C THR A 305 15.60 10.55 10.54
N ALA A 306 14.91 11.46 11.23
CA ALA A 306 13.51 11.78 10.94
C ALA A 306 13.28 12.20 9.49
N ARG A 307 14.13 13.10 8.97
CA ARG A 307 14.05 13.54 7.56
C ARG A 307 14.35 12.40 6.58
N ALA A 308 15.37 11.59 6.87
CA ALA A 308 15.73 10.46 6.02
C ALA A 308 14.57 9.45 5.92
N ILE A 309 13.93 9.11 7.05
CA ILE A 309 12.77 8.22 7.07
C ILE A 309 11.60 8.85 6.28
N THR A 310 11.30 10.14 6.48
CA THR A 310 10.23 10.83 5.73
C THR A 310 10.47 10.74 4.23
N GLN A 311 11.70 10.99 3.77
CA GLN A 311 12.06 10.90 2.35
C GLN A 311 11.94 9.46 1.82
N ALA A 312 12.43 8.48 2.57
CA ALA A 312 12.33 7.07 2.20
C ALA A 312 10.86 6.62 2.08
N MET A 313 10.02 6.92 3.07
CA MET A 313 8.59 6.60 3.05
C MET A 313 7.86 7.27 1.88
N THR A 314 8.15 8.54 1.60
CA THR A 314 7.57 9.27 0.47
C THR A 314 7.99 8.68 -0.87
N SER A 315 9.25 8.25 -1.00
CA SER A 315 9.78 7.69 -2.25
C SER A 315 9.11 6.38 -2.66
N VAL A 316 8.63 5.57 -1.70
CA VAL A 316 7.96 4.30 -1.98
C VAL A 316 6.43 4.42 -2.07
N ALA A 317 5.88 5.57 -1.69
CA ALA A 317 4.43 5.78 -1.60
C ALA A 317 3.71 5.65 -2.95
N ASP A 318 4.36 5.99 -4.06
CA ASP A 318 3.75 5.88 -5.40
C ASP A 318 3.51 4.42 -5.83
N GLY A 319 4.37 3.50 -5.38
CA GLY A 319 4.23 2.06 -5.63
C GLY A 319 3.22 1.35 -4.73
N GLU A 320 2.77 2.00 -3.64
CA GLU A 320 2.00 1.36 -2.56
C GLU A 320 0.70 0.70 -3.04
N ALA A 321 -0.06 1.36 -3.92
CA ALA A 321 -1.32 0.82 -4.44
C ALA A 321 -1.11 -0.53 -5.17
N ARG A 322 -0.01 -0.68 -5.89
CA ARG A 322 0.35 -1.92 -6.59
C ARG A 322 0.75 -3.01 -5.59
N TRP A 323 1.63 -2.68 -4.65
CA TRP A 323 2.08 -3.66 -3.66
C TRP A 323 0.94 -4.09 -2.75
N ARG A 324 0.07 -3.18 -2.37
CA ARG A 324 -1.17 -3.48 -1.67
C ARG A 324 -2.00 -4.54 -2.41
N SER A 325 -2.26 -4.33 -3.70
CA SER A 325 -3.01 -5.29 -4.53
C SER A 325 -2.30 -6.65 -4.63
N ARG A 326 -0.97 -6.67 -4.70
CA ARG A 326 -0.21 -7.93 -4.73
C ARG A 326 -0.26 -8.68 -3.40
N LEU A 327 -0.13 -7.96 -2.28
CA LEU A 327 -0.18 -8.55 -0.94
C LEU A 327 -1.57 -9.04 -0.54
N GLN A 328 -2.64 -8.49 -1.13
CA GLN A 328 -4.01 -9.00 -0.96
C GLN A 328 -4.24 -10.37 -1.62
N SER A 329 -3.51 -10.66 -2.70
CA SER A 329 -3.69 -11.89 -3.50
C SER A 329 -2.32 -12.46 -3.88
N PRO A 330 -1.56 -13.00 -2.90
CA PRO A 330 -0.27 -13.61 -3.17
C PRO A 330 -0.42 -14.92 -3.92
N GLU A 331 0.45 -15.15 -4.91
CA GLU A 331 0.53 -16.38 -5.70
C GLU A 331 1.74 -17.21 -5.24
N GLY A 332 1.51 -18.07 -4.27
CA GLY A 332 2.55 -18.90 -3.69
C GLY A 332 3.05 -20.01 -4.61
N ILE A 333 4.30 -20.41 -4.40
CA ILE A 333 4.89 -21.64 -4.96
C ILE A 333 5.22 -22.57 -3.81
N ASP A 334 4.99 -23.87 -4.03
CA ASP A 334 5.45 -24.91 -3.14
C ASP A 334 6.64 -25.62 -3.80
N LEU A 335 7.83 -25.34 -3.30
CA LEU A 335 8.99 -26.10 -3.69
C LEU A 335 8.98 -27.46 -2.99
N PRO A 336 9.30 -28.54 -3.70
CA PRO A 336 9.35 -29.86 -3.08
C PRO A 336 10.44 -29.92 -1.99
N LEU A 337 10.12 -30.60 -0.89
CA LEU A 337 11.07 -30.88 0.22
C LEU A 337 11.52 -29.63 1.02
N VAL A 338 10.74 -28.54 0.98
CA VAL A 338 10.98 -27.36 1.82
C VAL A 338 10.18 -27.49 3.11
N ALA A 339 10.86 -27.37 4.26
CA ALA A 339 10.22 -27.34 5.57
C ALA A 339 9.56 -25.97 5.86
N ALA A 340 8.70 -25.93 6.87
CA ALA A 340 8.11 -24.68 7.35
C ALA A 340 9.20 -23.67 7.78
N ALA A 341 8.87 -22.38 7.74
CA ALA A 341 9.78 -21.34 8.18
C ALA A 341 10.14 -21.51 9.68
N SER A 342 11.38 -21.24 10.01
CA SER A 342 11.92 -21.22 11.37
C SER A 342 12.26 -19.79 11.77
N ASP A 343 12.21 -19.49 13.07
CA ASP A 343 12.57 -18.17 13.62
C ASP A 343 14.06 -17.82 13.48
N GLN A 344 14.91 -18.81 13.16
CA GLN A 344 16.34 -18.66 12.99
C GLN A 344 16.80 -19.19 11.64
N SER A 345 16.86 -18.30 10.64
CA SER A 345 17.43 -18.63 9.33
C SER A 345 18.95 -18.83 9.42
N ARG A 346 19.44 -19.90 8.83
CA ARG A 346 20.88 -20.18 8.68
C ARG A 346 21.23 -20.31 7.21
N TRP A 347 21.85 -19.25 6.69
CA TRP A 347 22.15 -19.15 5.26
C TRP A 347 23.43 -19.87 4.88
N ARG A 348 23.35 -20.68 3.82
CA ARG A 348 24.50 -21.20 3.06
C ARG A 348 24.37 -20.83 1.60
N SER A 349 25.49 -20.84 0.90
CA SER A 349 25.53 -20.54 -0.53
C SER A 349 26.35 -21.54 -1.32
N THR A 350 25.96 -21.70 -2.58
CA THR A 350 26.75 -22.39 -3.60
C THR A 350 26.88 -21.50 -4.83
N SER A 351 28.06 -21.47 -5.44
CA SER A 351 28.27 -20.75 -6.69
C SER A 351 27.58 -21.47 -7.84
N LEU A 352 27.03 -20.69 -8.77
CA LEU A 352 26.36 -21.20 -9.97
C LEU A 352 27.21 -20.91 -11.20
N THR A 353 27.16 -21.82 -12.17
CA THR A 353 27.83 -21.72 -13.47
C THR A 353 26.82 -21.63 -14.61
N GLY A 354 27.27 -21.54 -15.85
CA GLY A 354 26.40 -21.70 -17.03
C GLY A 354 25.68 -20.42 -17.51
N ALA A 355 25.88 -19.27 -16.87
CA ALA A 355 25.20 -18.02 -17.27
C ALA A 355 25.80 -17.32 -18.53
N LYS A 356 26.77 -17.94 -19.21
CA LYS A 356 27.39 -17.36 -20.41
C LYS A 356 26.36 -16.97 -21.47
N GLY A 357 26.42 -15.72 -21.93
CA GLY A 357 25.54 -15.21 -22.99
C GLY A 357 24.17 -14.73 -22.51
N LEU A 358 23.88 -14.78 -21.19
CA LEU A 358 22.68 -14.19 -20.58
C LEU A 358 23.08 -12.98 -19.74
N GLU A 359 22.45 -11.85 -19.96
CA GLU A 359 22.72 -10.61 -19.24
C GLU A 359 21.42 -9.90 -18.84
N GLY A 360 21.49 -9.04 -17.84
CA GLY A 360 20.39 -8.18 -17.41
C GLY A 360 19.08 -8.92 -17.18
N ASP A 361 18.01 -8.46 -17.81
CA ASP A 361 16.65 -9.00 -17.63
C ASP A 361 16.47 -10.41 -18.22
N GLU A 362 17.27 -10.80 -19.23
CA GLU A 362 17.25 -12.17 -19.75
C GLU A 362 17.75 -13.19 -18.71
N LEU A 363 18.77 -12.82 -17.94
CA LEU A 363 19.27 -13.65 -16.85
C LEU A 363 18.21 -13.84 -15.76
N LEU A 364 17.51 -12.75 -15.40
CA LEU A 364 16.42 -12.81 -14.42
C LEU A 364 15.24 -13.64 -14.95
N ALA A 365 14.94 -13.54 -16.25
CA ALA A 365 13.93 -14.36 -16.90
C ALA A 365 14.31 -15.85 -16.93
N ALA A 366 15.59 -16.17 -17.10
CA ALA A 366 16.05 -17.56 -17.03
C ALA A 366 15.87 -18.17 -15.62
N VAL A 367 16.14 -17.41 -14.56
CA VAL A 367 15.85 -17.81 -13.18
C VAL A 367 14.34 -18.01 -12.98
N ALA A 368 13.51 -17.09 -13.42
CA ALA A 368 12.05 -17.21 -13.32
C ALA A 368 11.52 -18.43 -14.12
N THR A 369 12.10 -18.70 -15.29
CA THR A 369 11.82 -19.91 -16.08
C THR A 369 12.15 -21.20 -15.30
N TRP A 370 13.30 -21.24 -14.66
CA TRP A 370 13.66 -22.36 -13.81
C TRP A 370 12.64 -22.58 -12.68
N VAL A 371 12.22 -21.50 -11.99
CA VAL A 371 11.21 -21.59 -10.94
C VAL A 371 9.89 -22.14 -11.49
N ALA A 372 9.41 -21.66 -12.63
CA ALA A 372 8.22 -22.17 -13.30
C ALA A 372 8.33 -23.70 -13.58
N ARG A 373 9.52 -24.14 -14.04
CA ARG A 373 9.78 -25.52 -14.40
C ARG A 373 9.87 -26.45 -13.19
N VAL A 374 10.45 -26.01 -12.06
CA VAL A 374 10.57 -26.85 -10.86
C VAL A 374 9.30 -26.86 -10.01
N SER A 375 8.54 -25.77 -9.99
CA SER A 375 7.28 -25.66 -9.24
C SER A 375 6.07 -26.17 -10.03
N GLY A 376 6.15 -26.22 -11.36
CA GLY A 376 5.02 -26.55 -12.24
C GLY A 376 3.93 -25.48 -12.28
N LYS A 377 4.16 -24.29 -11.72
CA LYS A 377 3.21 -23.17 -11.69
C LYS A 377 3.35 -22.27 -12.91
N ALA A 378 2.22 -21.87 -13.47
CA ALA A 378 2.17 -20.89 -14.56
C ALA A 378 2.14 -19.44 -14.05
N VAL A 379 1.59 -19.23 -12.84
CA VAL A 379 1.55 -17.92 -12.17
C VAL A 379 2.08 -18.10 -10.75
N PHE A 380 3.01 -17.23 -10.34
CA PHE A 380 3.63 -17.27 -9.02
C PHE A 380 4.33 -15.96 -8.69
N ASP A 381 4.58 -15.72 -7.40
CA ASP A 381 5.36 -14.59 -6.90
C ASP A 381 6.79 -15.00 -6.55
N LEU A 382 7.75 -14.13 -6.87
CA LEU A 382 9.12 -14.14 -6.39
C LEU A 382 9.34 -12.98 -5.42
N ALA A 383 10.16 -13.15 -4.39
CA ALA A 383 10.66 -12.03 -3.60
C ALA A 383 11.79 -11.36 -4.39
N TYR A 384 11.51 -10.21 -5.00
CA TYR A 384 12.51 -9.46 -5.78
C TYR A 384 13.17 -8.38 -4.92
N GLN A 385 14.50 -8.40 -4.84
CA GLN A 385 15.31 -7.41 -4.13
C GLN A 385 16.26 -6.70 -5.11
N ASP A 386 16.10 -5.37 -5.22
CA ASP A 386 16.96 -4.55 -6.05
C ASP A 386 18.25 -4.16 -5.32
N LYS A 387 19.17 -3.52 -6.06
CA LYS A 387 20.49 -3.05 -5.59
C LYS A 387 20.41 -1.97 -4.53
N ALA A 388 19.40 -1.11 -4.62
CA ALA A 388 19.20 0.02 -3.72
C ALA A 388 17.78 0.04 -3.17
N VAL A 389 17.65 -0.19 -1.87
CA VAL A 389 16.42 0.01 -1.11
C VAL A 389 16.64 1.20 -0.17
N PRO A 390 15.68 2.15 -0.09
CA PRO A 390 15.80 3.27 0.84
C PRO A 390 15.92 2.78 2.29
N ASP A 391 16.86 3.33 3.06
CA ASP A 391 16.92 3.07 4.50
C ASP A 391 15.84 3.85 5.23
N ALA A 392 14.97 3.14 5.95
CA ALA A 392 13.93 3.69 6.80
C ALA A 392 13.91 3.02 8.18
N GLN A 393 15.07 2.65 8.70
CA GLN A 393 15.24 2.08 10.04
C GLN A 393 14.33 0.87 10.31
N GLY A 394 14.19 -0.02 9.33
CA GLY A 394 13.37 -1.22 9.42
C GLY A 394 11.86 -1.00 9.18
N CYS A 395 11.44 0.18 8.73
CA CYS A 395 10.03 0.44 8.39
C CYS A 395 9.67 0.05 6.96
N LEU A 396 10.65 -0.22 6.10
CA LEU A 396 10.44 -0.65 4.71
C LEU A 396 10.87 -2.11 4.52
N SER A 397 10.20 -2.78 3.58
CA SER A 397 10.66 -4.07 3.07
C SER A 397 11.98 -3.89 2.31
N ASN A 398 12.81 -4.91 2.29
CA ASN A 398 13.99 -4.98 1.42
C ASN A 398 13.72 -5.81 0.15
N TRP A 399 12.48 -6.16 -0.13
CA TRP A 399 12.03 -6.90 -1.31
C TRP A 399 10.61 -6.47 -1.69
N VAL A 400 10.22 -6.79 -2.93
CA VAL A 400 8.84 -6.61 -3.42
C VAL A 400 8.33 -7.89 -4.09
N PRO A 401 7.01 -8.19 -4.06
CA PRO A 401 6.46 -9.34 -4.76
C PRO A 401 6.47 -9.11 -6.28
N LEU A 402 7.29 -9.88 -7.00
CA LEU A 402 7.34 -9.90 -8.45
C LEU A 402 6.48 -11.05 -8.96
N GLN A 403 5.27 -10.75 -9.44
CA GLN A 403 4.41 -11.76 -10.05
C GLN A 403 4.91 -12.11 -11.44
N VAL A 404 5.19 -13.38 -11.61
CA VAL A 404 5.55 -14.00 -12.90
C VAL A 404 4.34 -14.72 -13.46
N SER A 405 4.07 -14.50 -14.75
CA SER A 405 3.04 -15.25 -15.51
C SER A 405 3.69 -15.81 -16.76
N THR A 406 3.54 -17.12 -16.97
CA THR A 406 4.13 -17.86 -18.08
C THR A 406 3.20 -18.97 -18.55
N SER A 407 3.52 -19.59 -19.69
CA SER A 407 2.87 -20.83 -20.15
C SER A 407 3.91 -21.80 -20.70
N ALA A 408 3.59 -23.10 -20.69
CA ALA A 408 4.50 -24.13 -21.17
C ALA A 408 4.86 -23.96 -22.67
N ASP A 409 3.94 -23.43 -23.47
CA ASP A 409 4.12 -23.25 -24.92
C ASP A 409 4.75 -21.89 -25.29
N MET A 410 4.90 -20.97 -24.33
CA MET A 410 5.48 -19.64 -24.57
C MET A 410 6.99 -19.75 -24.85
N PRO A 411 7.52 -19.19 -25.95
CA PRO A 411 8.96 -19.12 -26.19
C PRO A 411 9.67 -18.27 -25.12
N PHE A 412 10.87 -18.69 -24.70
CA PHE A 412 11.64 -17.95 -23.71
C PHE A 412 11.86 -16.47 -24.06
N ALA A 413 12.19 -16.16 -25.31
CA ALA A 413 12.41 -14.79 -25.76
C ALA A 413 11.15 -13.90 -25.65
N GLU A 414 9.96 -14.47 -25.81
CA GLU A 414 8.70 -13.78 -25.59
C GLU A 414 8.46 -13.53 -24.11
N PHE A 415 8.65 -14.55 -23.29
CA PHE A 415 8.56 -14.45 -21.85
C PHE A 415 9.51 -13.39 -21.27
N ALA A 416 10.80 -13.40 -21.68
CA ALA A 416 11.79 -12.44 -21.22
C ALA A 416 11.38 -10.99 -21.54
N ARG A 417 10.90 -10.74 -22.76
CA ARG A 417 10.37 -9.42 -23.16
C ARG A 417 9.15 -9.01 -22.32
N GLY A 418 8.26 -9.94 -21.98
CA GLY A 418 7.10 -9.68 -21.13
C GLY A 418 7.44 -9.41 -19.67
N LEU A 419 8.57 -9.96 -19.19
CA LEU A 419 9.03 -9.75 -17.80
C LEU A 419 9.71 -8.38 -17.60
N THR A 420 10.36 -7.83 -18.62
CA THR A 420 11.09 -6.55 -18.55
C THR A 420 10.25 -5.39 -17.98
N PRO A 421 9.02 -5.11 -18.42
CA PRO A 421 8.21 -4.03 -17.84
C PRO A 421 7.88 -4.24 -16.36
N LEU A 422 7.75 -5.49 -15.91
CA LEU A 422 7.50 -5.82 -14.50
C LEU A 422 8.75 -5.54 -13.64
N LEU A 423 9.92 -5.91 -14.14
CA LEU A 423 11.21 -5.63 -13.50
C LEU A 423 11.49 -4.12 -13.44
N GLU A 424 11.24 -3.38 -14.52
CA GLU A 424 11.38 -1.92 -14.53
C GLU A 424 10.48 -1.26 -13.48
N HIS A 425 9.25 -1.77 -13.32
CA HIS A 425 8.35 -1.27 -12.30
C HIS A 425 8.85 -1.60 -10.89
N ALA A 426 9.30 -2.82 -10.64
CA ALA A 426 9.88 -3.22 -9.36
C ALA A 426 11.13 -2.39 -9.00
N ARG A 427 11.95 -2.03 -9.99
CA ARG A 427 13.12 -1.13 -9.79
C ARG A 427 12.73 0.30 -9.44
N ARG A 428 11.61 0.80 -10.00
CA ARG A 428 11.10 2.15 -9.67
C ARG A 428 10.50 2.23 -8.26
N ALA A 429 9.94 1.13 -7.77
CA ALA A 429 9.35 1.02 -6.44
C ALA A 429 9.91 -0.23 -5.73
N PRO A 430 11.19 -0.19 -5.28
CA PRO A 430 11.93 -1.37 -4.84
C PRO A 430 11.56 -1.84 -3.42
N ALA A 431 10.65 -1.14 -2.75
CA ALA A 431 10.21 -1.43 -1.39
C ALA A 431 8.76 -1.03 -1.18
N PHE A 432 8.17 -1.52 -0.11
CA PHE A 432 6.89 -1.05 0.43
C PHE A 432 7.00 -0.87 1.95
N ALA A 433 6.13 -0.03 2.51
CA ALA A 433 6.05 0.15 3.96
C ALA A 433 5.55 -1.14 4.62
N LEU A 434 6.30 -1.70 5.58
CA LEU A 434 5.95 -2.97 6.23
C LEU A 434 4.64 -2.89 7.01
N ASP A 435 4.27 -1.70 7.52
CA ASP A 435 2.98 -1.46 8.16
C ASP A 435 1.78 -1.53 7.20
N LEU A 436 2.00 -1.66 5.89
CA LEU A 436 0.96 -1.82 4.88
C LEU A 436 0.05 -3.02 5.20
N VAL A 437 0.61 -4.08 5.77
CA VAL A 437 -0.13 -5.26 6.22
C VAL A 437 -1.13 -4.90 7.33
N ALA A 438 -0.69 -4.13 8.34
CA ALA A 438 -1.55 -3.71 9.45
C ALA A 438 -2.57 -2.62 9.05
N ARG A 439 -2.25 -1.82 8.01
CA ARG A 439 -3.12 -0.74 7.51
C ARG A 439 -4.28 -1.22 6.66
N ASP A 440 -4.15 -2.38 6.04
CA ASP A 440 -5.18 -2.91 5.14
C ASP A 440 -5.82 -4.20 5.68
N PRO A 441 -7.08 -4.15 6.13
CA PRO A 441 -7.77 -5.32 6.66
C PRO A 441 -8.00 -6.44 5.63
N GLN A 442 -7.78 -6.19 4.34
CA GLN A 442 -7.84 -7.20 3.28
C GLN A 442 -6.53 -8.00 3.15
N ILE A 443 -5.41 -7.49 3.70
CA ILE A 443 -4.15 -8.22 3.76
C ILE A 443 -4.12 -9.02 5.06
N LYS A 444 -4.28 -10.34 4.97
CA LYS A 444 -4.38 -11.20 6.17
C LYS A 444 -3.05 -11.42 6.86
N ALA A 445 -1.97 -11.51 6.11
CA ALA A 445 -0.61 -11.68 6.61
C ALA A 445 0.40 -11.35 5.50
N LEU A 446 1.62 -10.99 5.89
CA LEU A 446 2.73 -10.89 4.95
C LEU A 446 3.19 -12.30 4.54
N THR A 447 2.95 -12.67 3.30
CA THR A 447 3.41 -13.93 2.74
C THR A 447 4.69 -13.68 1.94
N VAL A 448 5.83 -14.12 2.49
CA VAL A 448 7.11 -14.06 1.78
C VAL A 448 7.18 -15.23 0.79
N PRO A 449 7.41 -14.98 -0.52
CA PRO A 449 7.59 -16.06 -1.49
C PRO A 449 8.74 -17.00 -1.10
N GLN A 450 8.60 -18.30 -1.38
CA GLN A 450 9.66 -19.27 -1.04
C GLN A 450 10.97 -19.03 -1.81
N VAL A 451 10.89 -18.42 -2.98
CA VAL A 451 12.06 -18.13 -3.82
C VAL A 451 12.29 -16.64 -3.92
N GLY A 452 13.51 -16.23 -3.63
CA GLY A 452 14.02 -14.89 -3.81
C GLY A 452 14.89 -14.72 -5.06
N LEU A 453 14.90 -13.50 -5.59
CA LEU A 453 15.79 -13.04 -6.65
C LEU A 453 16.41 -11.72 -6.21
N SER A 454 17.71 -11.72 -5.90
CA SER A 454 18.41 -10.58 -5.32
C SER A 454 19.49 -10.03 -6.25
N LEU A 455 19.47 -8.72 -6.42
CA LEU A 455 20.54 -7.92 -7.05
C LEU A 455 21.36 -7.14 -6.00
N SER A 456 21.04 -7.30 -4.70
CA SER A 456 21.75 -6.61 -3.61
C SER A 456 23.18 -7.13 -3.43
N GLY A 457 24.02 -6.30 -2.80
CA GLY A 457 25.39 -6.69 -2.43
C GLY A 457 25.49 -7.55 -1.16
N GLU A 458 24.37 -7.85 -0.48
CA GLU A 458 24.35 -8.55 0.81
C GLU A 458 24.73 -10.02 0.68
N ALA A 459 25.58 -10.51 1.59
CA ALA A 459 26.00 -11.90 1.64
C ALA A 459 25.00 -12.76 2.45
N ALA A 460 23.72 -12.74 2.04
CA ALA A 460 22.65 -13.54 2.63
C ALA A 460 21.52 -13.74 1.62
N GLY A 461 20.57 -14.63 1.92
CA GLY A 461 19.29 -14.72 1.22
C GLY A 461 18.31 -13.67 1.71
N ILE A 462 17.23 -13.46 0.96
CA ILE A 462 16.13 -12.59 1.39
C ILE A 462 15.42 -13.27 2.58
N ALA A 463 15.27 -12.54 3.67
CA ALA A 463 14.65 -13.07 4.89
C ALA A 463 13.24 -13.62 4.62
N GLY A 464 12.94 -14.80 5.15
CA GLY A 464 11.66 -15.49 4.96
C GLY A 464 11.57 -16.36 3.70
N THR A 465 12.49 -16.23 2.73
CA THR A 465 12.56 -17.18 1.59
C THR A 465 13.20 -18.49 2.01
N ALA A 466 12.95 -19.58 1.30
CA ALA A 466 13.67 -20.85 1.49
C ALA A 466 14.99 -20.87 0.71
N LEU A 467 15.00 -20.21 -0.45
CA LEU A 467 16.19 -20.01 -1.26
C LEU A 467 16.14 -18.65 -1.99
N THR A 468 17.31 -18.12 -2.29
CA THR A 468 17.46 -16.87 -3.06
C THR A 468 18.54 -17.07 -4.12
N VAL A 469 18.21 -16.78 -5.38
CA VAL A 469 19.20 -16.65 -6.44
C VAL A 469 19.72 -15.22 -6.42
N ARG A 470 21.02 -15.06 -6.25
CA ARG A 470 21.68 -13.77 -6.21
C ARG A 470 22.49 -13.55 -7.48
N VAL A 471 22.34 -12.37 -8.06
CA VAL A 471 23.12 -11.87 -9.19
C VAL A 471 24.01 -10.74 -8.67
N ALA A 472 25.31 -10.96 -8.63
CA ALA A 472 26.27 -9.94 -8.22
C ALA A 472 26.49 -8.89 -9.33
N ALA A 473 27.12 -7.77 -8.96
CA ALA A 473 27.34 -6.66 -9.91
C ALA A 473 28.25 -7.03 -11.10
N ASP A 474 29.12 -8.02 -10.94
CA ASP A 474 29.99 -8.58 -11.99
C ASP A 474 29.31 -9.68 -12.82
N GLY A 475 28.01 -9.95 -12.58
CA GLY A 475 27.23 -10.99 -13.26
C GLY A 475 27.42 -12.39 -12.69
N THR A 476 28.21 -12.58 -11.63
CA THR A 476 28.31 -13.87 -10.98
C THR A 476 27.04 -14.26 -10.25
N LEU A 477 26.73 -15.56 -10.30
CA LEU A 477 25.53 -16.12 -9.71
C LEU A 477 25.84 -16.98 -8.50
N SER A 478 24.99 -16.91 -7.48
CA SER A 478 25.01 -17.83 -6.35
C SER A 478 23.59 -18.17 -5.91
N LEU A 479 23.41 -19.42 -5.47
CA LEU A 479 22.19 -19.88 -4.82
C LEU A 479 22.42 -19.84 -3.30
N TRP A 480 21.62 -19.06 -2.60
CA TRP A 480 21.56 -19.01 -1.14
C TRP A 480 20.35 -19.78 -0.66
N TYR A 481 20.53 -20.65 0.35
CA TYR A 481 19.44 -21.42 0.92
C TYR A 481 19.50 -21.43 2.45
N ASP A 482 18.33 -21.50 3.07
CA ASP A 482 18.19 -21.60 4.52
C ASP A 482 18.25 -23.07 4.94
N GLU A 483 19.35 -23.48 5.62
CA GLU A 483 19.55 -24.84 6.13
C GLU A 483 18.45 -25.31 7.08
N SER A 484 17.75 -24.40 7.74
CA SER A 484 16.64 -24.76 8.61
C SER A 484 15.40 -25.23 7.85
N ARG A 485 15.34 -24.95 6.53
CA ARG A 485 14.20 -25.23 5.66
C ARG A 485 14.51 -26.17 4.51
N LEU A 486 15.74 -26.21 4.05
CA LEU A 486 16.14 -26.94 2.85
C LEU A 486 17.45 -27.68 3.09
N GLU A 487 17.45 -29.00 2.91
CA GLU A 487 18.64 -29.84 3.02
C GLU A 487 19.65 -29.52 1.92
N GLU A 488 20.95 -29.62 2.23
CA GLU A 488 22.05 -29.34 1.33
C GLU A 488 21.97 -30.16 0.01
N ALA A 489 21.62 -31.45 0.09
CA ALA A 489 21.48 -32.31 -1.09
C ALA A 489 20.36 -31.82 -2.03
N THR A 490 19.23 -31.34 -1.46
CA THR A 490 18.13 -30.78 -2.23
C THR A 490 18.52 -29.44 -2.86
N ALA A 491 19.21 -28.56 -2.10
CA ALA A 491 19.72 -27.30 -2.61
C ALA A 491 20.71 -27.51 -3.77
N ALA A 492 21.62 -28.48 -3.66
CA ALA A 492 22.54 -28.88 -4.71
C ALA A 492 21.82 -29.37 -5.99
N THR A 493 20.77 -30.17 -5.83
CA THR A 493 19.95 -30.65 -6.96
C THR A 493 19.24 -29.48 -7.65
N LEU A 494 18.68 -28.54 -6.88
CA LEU A 494 18.02 -27.34 -7.42
C LEU A 494 19.02 -26.42 -8.14
N ALA A 495 20.23 -26.27 -7.60
CA ALA A 495 21.32 -25.55 -8.24
C ALA A 495 21.69 -26.15 -9.59
N GLN A 496 21.92 -27.46 -9.67
CA GLN A 496 22.22 -28.16 -10.91
C GLN A 496 21.11 -28.00 -11.97
N ARG A 497 19.87 -28.04 -11.56
CA ARG A 497 18.72 -27.79 -12.47
C ARG A 497 18.71 -26.36 -12.99
N LEU A 498 19.03 -25.37 -12.16
CA LEU A 498 19.16 -23.98 -12.58
C LEU A 498 20.32 -23.82 -13.58
N GLU A 499 21.50 -24.38 -13.27
CA GLU A 499 22.67 -24.35 -14.16
C GLU A 499 22.33 -24.94 -15.54
N ARG A 500 21.56 -26.03 -15.59
CA ARG A 500 21.13 -26.63 -16.85
C ARG A 500 20.24 -25.68 -17.69
N VAL A 501 19.33 -24.93 -17.07
CA VAL A 501 18.52 -23.92 -17.76
C VAL A 501 19.39 -22.79 -18.26
N LEU A 502 20.33 -22.30 -17.44
CA LEU A 502 21.26 -21.22 -17.79
C LEU A 502 22.16 -21.62 -18.97
N GLU A 503 22.78 -22.81 -18.92
CA GLU A 503 23.60 -23.36 -20.02
C GLU A 503 22.82 -23.45 -21.33
N THR A 504 21.58 -23.96 -21.26
CA THR A 504 20.74 -24.12 -22.45
C THR A 504 20.39 -22.78 -23.06
N LEU A 505 19.96 -21.80 -22.26
CA LEU A 505 19.57 -20.48 -22.73
C LEU A 505 20.75 -19.56 -23.08
N GLY A 506 21.96 -19.93 -22.68
CA GLY A 506 23.22 -19.31 -23.12
C GLY A 506 23.41 -19.40 -24.64
N ASP A 507 22.85 -20.43 -25.30
CA ASP A 507 22.76 -20.51 -26.75
C ASP A 507 21.57 -19.66 -27.25
N PRO A 508 21.82 -18.60 -28.05
CA PRO A 508 20.75 -17.78 -28.61
C PRO A 508 19.71 -18.57 -29.41
N ALA A 509 20.09 -19.68 -30.05
CA ALA A 509 19.17 -20.52 -30.81
C ALA A 509 18.12 -21.20 -29.91
N ALA A 510 18.47 -21.52 -28.66
CA ALA A 510 17.55 -22.12 -27.71
C ALA A 510 16.49 -21.16 -27.18
N ARG A 511 16.63 -19.85 -27.35
CA ARG A 511 15.70 -18.84 -26.81
C ARG A 511 14.34 -18.82 -27.51
N THR A 512 14.23 -19.46 -28.68
CA THR A 512 12.94 -19.69 -29.36
C THR A 512 12.22 -20.94 -28.85
N THR A 513 12.87 -21.72 -27.98
CA THR A 513 12.28 -22.94 -27.40
C THR A 513 11.18 -22.58 -26.42
N PRO A 514 10.02 -23.26 -26.48
CA PRO A 514 8.97 -23.12 -25.45
C PRO A 514 9.49 -23.46 -24.05
N ILE A 515 9.11 -22.68 -23.07
CA ILE A 515 9.54 -22.85 -21.66
C ILE A 515 9.32 -24.28 -21.18
N GLY A 516 8.19 -24.90 -21.50
CA GLY A 516 7.86 -26.27 -21.10
C GLY A 516 8.80 -27.35 -21.65
N ARG A 517 9.55 -27.05 -22.72
CA ARG A 517 10.50 -27.98 -23.38
C ARG A 517 11.95 -27.77 -22.96
N LEU A 518 12.26 -26.70 -22.23
CA LEU A 518 13.62 -26.46 -21.75
C LEU A 518 14.04 -27.58 -20.76
N PRO A 519 15.22 -28.19 -20.93
CA PRO A 519 15.68 -29.27 -20.07
C PRO A 519 16.05 -28.73 -18.69
N ILE A 520 15.54 -29.37 -17.63
CA ILE A 520 15.89 -29.08 -16.23
C ILE A 520 16.63 -30.23 -15.54
N MET A 521 16.69 -31.41 -16.18
CA MET A 521 17.37 -32.62 -15.67
C MET A 521 18.52 -33.00 -16.58
N SER A 522 19.57 -33.58 -16.00
CA SER A 522 20.63 -34.24 -16.79
C SER A 522 20.07 -35.53 -17.43
N ALA A 523 20.76 -36.03 -18.47
CA ALA A 523 20.41 -37.30 -19.09
C ALA A 523 20.42 -38.44 -18.05
N THR A 524 21.42 -38.48 -17.17
CA THR A 524 21.53 -39.47 -16.08
C THR A 524 20.37 -39.39 -15.10
N GLU A 525 20.01 -38.18 -14.66
CA GLU A 525 18.88 -37.96 -13.74
C GLU A 525 17.55 -38.40 -14.40
N ARG A 526 17.36 -38.05 -15.66
CA ARG A 526 16.19 -38.43 -16.43
C ARG A 526 16.07 -39.97 -16.57
N ASP A 527 17.20 -40.63 -16.87
CA ASP A 527 17.23 -42.08 -17.01
C ASP A 527 16.98 -42.77 -15.66
N GLN A 528 17.44 -42.23 -14.57
CA GLN A 528 17.15 -42.71 -13.24
C GLN A 528 15.68 -42.57 -12.88
N VAL A 529 15.04 -41.44 -13.18
CA VAL A 529 13.61 -41.22 -12.95
C VAL A 529 12.75 -42.15 -13.85
N LEU A 530 13.09 -42.26 -15.14
CA LEU A 530 12.29 -43.02 -16.11
C LEU A 530 12.48 -44.54 -15.98
N TYR A 531 13.68 -45.00 -15.69
CA TYR A 531 14.04 -46.43 -15.76
C TYR A 531 14.55 -46.98 -14.43
N GLY A 532 15.36 -46.21 -13.68
CA GLY A 532 15.96 -46.66 -12.44
C GLY A 532 14.92 -46.89 -11.35
N TRP A 533 14.09 -45.91 -11.06
CA TRP A 533 13.04 -45.98 -10.03
C TRP A 533 11.81 -46.77 -10.47
N ASN A 534 11.56 -46.86 -11.77
CA ASN A 534 10.42 -47.58 -12.34
C ASN A 534 10.76 -49.04 -12.72
N SER A 535 11.97 -49.50 -12.43
CA SER A 535 12.37 -50.89 -12.67
C SER A 535 11.82 -51.86 -11.58
N THR A 536 10.55 -51.73 -11.21
CA THR A 536 9.84 -52.73 -10.42
C THR A 536 9.64 -53.94 -11.30
N ARG A 537 10.57 -54.91 -11.22
CA ARG A 537 10.30 -56.26 -11.70
C ARG A 537 9.26 -56.90 -10.78
N CYS A 538 8.07 -57.22 -11.34
CA CYS A 538 7.18 -58.20 -10.77
C CYS A 538 7.85 -59.56 -10.69
#